data_871c4ddba9bac21d6a998e3f5fb722e6
#
_entry.id   871c4ddba9bac21d6a998e3f5fb722e6
#
_cell.length_a   1.000
_cell.length_b   1.000
_cell.length_c   1.000
_cell.angle_alpha   90.00
_cell.angle_beta   90.00
_cell.angle_gamma   90.00
#
_symmetry.space_group_name_H-M   'P 1'
#
loop_
_entity.id
_entity.type
_entity.pdbx_description
1 polymer ?
#
loop_
_entity_poly.entity_id
_entity_poly.type
_entity_poly.pdbx_seq_one_letter_code
_entity_poly.pdbx_strand_id
1 'polypeptide(L)'
;KYDSTLRSHLRKQFQENMGWIDIEKELSEFSSMLISMKQDAKKKHIKWEYDSFREEYEELKSSLKAYLQEETKRAFGPSPENPAKRVIDQLPAGSKIISFNYTSIIERMTRDRFCASKGNLLHIHGSLAPNDDIVFGVEDSAKLPKEHVFLYKAHSPHLKVQEFSDWLNSAERIIFYGYSLGDTDH
;
A
#
# COMPACT_ATOMS: atom_id res chain seq x y z
N LYS A 1 -22.75 -10.48 -21.82
CA LYS A 1 -21.49 -10.89 -21.18
C LYS A 1 -21.22 -9.83 -20.12
N TYR A 2 -21.34 -10.17 -18.85
CA TYR A 2 -20.86 -9.30 -17.77
C TYR A 2 -19.34 -9.26 -17.89
N ASP A 3 -18.78 -8.07 -18.05
CA ASP A 3 -17.35 -7.85 -17.96
C ASP A 3 -16.97 -7.95 -16.49
N SER A 4 -16.63 -9.16 -16.03
CA SER A 4 -16.37 -9.50 -14.62
C SER A 4 -14.89 -9.34 -14.27
N THR A 5 -14.20 -8.40 -14.92
CA THR A 5 -12.79 -8.11 -14.66
C THR A 5 -12.64 -7.17 -13.47
N LEU A 6 -11.51 -7.27 -12.77
CA LEU A 6 -11.16 -6.34 -11.68
C LEU A 6 -11.19 -4.87 -12.19
N ARG A 7 -10.64 -4.64 -13.39
CA ARG A 7 -10.64 -3.30 -14.01
C ARG A 7 -12.05 -2.73 -14.17
N SER A 8 -13.00 -3.54 -14.66
CA SER A 8 -14.39 -3.10 -14.83
C SER A 8 -15.09 -2.85 -13.50
N HIS A 9 -14.82 -3.68 -12.51
CA HIS A 9 -15.32 -3.49 -11.15
C HIS A 9 -14.83 -2.16 -10.57
N LEU A 10 -13.52 -1.91 -10.55
CA LEU A 10 -12.94 -0.68 -10.02
C LEU A 10 -13.44 0.57 -10.75
N ARG A 11 -13.55 0.50 -12.10
CA ARG A 11 -14.09 1.62 -12.88
C ARG A 11 -15.53 1.95 -12.50
N LYS A 12 -16.36 0.94 -12.31
CA LYS A 12 -17.74 1.11 -11.87
C LYS A 12 -17.81 1.77 -10.50
N GLN A 13 -17.07 1.24 -9.52
CA GLN A 13 -17.02 1.78 -8.17
C GLN A 13 -16.51 3.23 -8.14
N PHE A 14 -15.49 3.55 -8.94
CA PHE A 14 -15.00 4.92 -9.06
C PHE A 14 -16.07 5.89 -9.59
N GLN A 15 -16.87 5.46 -10.57
CA GLN A 15 -17.97 6.28 -11.12
C GLN A 15 -19.12 6.46 -10.09
N GLU A 16 -19.49 5.39 -9.39
CA GLU A 16 -20.56 5.39 -8.39
C GLU A 16 -20.21 6.22 -7.14
N ASN A 17 -18.93 6.29 -6.77
CA ASN A 17 -18.43 6.99 -5.60
C ASN A 17 -17.82 8.37 -5.90
N MET A 18 -18.30 9.05 -6.94
CA MET A 18 -17.89 10.41 -7.30
C MET A 18 -16.36 10.60 -7.46
N GLY A 19 -15.68 9.59 -7.98
CA GLY A 19 -14.27 9.67 -8.30
C GLY A 19 -13.31 9.30 -7.16
N TRP A 20 -13.80 8.72 -6.08
CA TRP A 20 -12.98 8.19 -4.99
C TRP A 20 -13.32 6.72 -4.71
N ILE A 21 -12.31 5.89 -4.46
CA ILE A 21 -12.49 4.50 -4.05
C ILE A 21 -11.44 4.10 -3.00
N ASP A 22 -11.84 3.23 -2.09
CA ASP A 22 -10.94 2.47 -1.24
C ASP A 22 -10.58 1.18 -1.97
N ILE A 23 -9.39 1.16 -2.59
CA ILE A 23 -8.96 0.04 -3.43
C ILE A 23 -8.81 -1.25 -2.62
N GLU A 24 -8.38 -1.18 -1.37
CA GLU A 24 -8.20 -2.36 -0.52
C GLU A 24 -9.55 -3.02 -0.19
N LYS A 25 -10.54 -2.21 0.15
CA LYS A 25 -11.93 -2.65 0.32
C LYS A 25 -12.47 -3.28 -0.96
N GLU A 26 -12.28 -2.61 -2.10
CA GLU A 26 -12.77 -3.11 -3.39
C GLU A 26 -12.11 -4.42 -3.82
N LEU A 27 -10.84 -4.63 -3.51
CA LEU A 27 -10.17 -5.91 -3.75
C LEU A 27 -10.79 -7.05 -2.93
N SER A 28 -11.13 -6.78 -1.67
CA SER A 28 -11.81 -7.75 -0.79
C SER A 28 -13.22 -8.07 -1.27
N GLU A 29 -13.99 -7.04 -1.65
CA GLU A 29 -15.35 -7.20 -2.18
C GLU A 29 -15.37 -7.95 -3.52
N PHE A 30 -14.46 -7.61 -4.43
CA PHE A 30 -14.32 -8.30 -5.71
C PHE A 30 -13.93 -9.76 -5.52
N SER A 31 -13.00 -10.05 -4.61
CA SER A 31 -12.64 -11.42 -4.21
C SER A 31 -13.87 -12.22 -3.77
N SER A 32 -14.68 -11.65 -2.88
CA SER A 32 -15.89 -12.28 -2.36
C SER A 32 -16.94 -12.52 -3.44
N MET A 33 -17.11 -11.54 -4.34
CA MET A 33 -18.00 -11.63 -5.49
C MET A 33 -17.60 -12.78 -6.43
N LEU A 34 -16.31 -12.91 -6.75
CA LEU A 34 -15.81 -14.00 -7.62
C LEU A 34 -16.12 -15.37 -7.05
N ILE A 35 -15.94 -15.57 -5.74
CA ILE A 35 -16.25 -16.86 -5.10
C ILE A 35 -17.74 -17.16 -5.15
N SER A 36 -18.59 -16.17 -4.90
CA SER A 36 -20.04 -16.34 -5.02
C SER A 36 -20.43 -16.74 -6.44
N MET A 37 -19.92 -16.05 -7.46
CA MET A 37 -20.18 -16.36 -8.87
C MET A 37 -19.68 -17.76 -9.25
N LYS A 38 -18.51 -18.19 -8.77
CA LYS A 38 -17.96 -19.52 -9.00
C LYS A 38 -18.83 -20.62 -8.38
N GLN A 39 -19.34 -20.37 -7.16
CA GLN A 39 -20.25 -21.29 -6.48
C GLN A 39 -21.59 -21.41 -7.22
N ASP A 40 -22.15 -20.30 -7.71
CA ASP A 40 -23.38 -20.30 -8.47
C ASP A 40 -23.22 -20.96 -9.84
N ALA A 41 -22.11 -20.76 -10.52
CA ALA A 41 -21.78 -21.47 -11.75
C ALA A 41 -21.72 -22.98 -11.51
N LYS A 42 -21.09 -23.42 -10.40
CA LYS A 42 -21.05 -24.84 -10.02
C LYS A 42 -22.44 -25.42 -9.76
N LYS A 43 -23.31 -24.70 -9.04
CA LYS A 43 -24.69 -25.14 -8.80
C LYS A 43 -25.51 -25.30 -10.09
N LYS A 44 -25.27 -24.41 -11.06
CA LYS A 44 -25.93 -24.40 -12.36
C LYS A 44 -25.26 -25.28 -13.42
N HIS A 45 -24.20 -26.02 -13.07
CA HIS A 45 -23.38 -26.83 -13.98
C HIS A 45 -22.81 -26.03 -15.16
N ILE A 46 -22.52 -24.71 -14.94
CA ILE A 46 -21.90 -23.81 -15.92
C ILE A 46 -20.40 -23.85 -15.73
N LYS A 47 -19.64 -23.94 -16.83
CA LYS A 47 -18.18 -23.85 -16.79
C LYS A 47 -17.76 -22.47 -16.29
N TRP A 48 -16.92 -22.44 -15.25
CA TRP A 48 -16.26 -21.23 -14.78
C TRP A 48 -15.07 -20.91 -15.68
N GLU A 49 -15.00 -19.70 -16.21
CA GLU A 49 -13.97 -19.32 -17.19
C GLU A 49 -13.06 -18.17 -16.74
N TYR A 50 -13.38 -17.51 -15.60
CA TYR A 50 -12.55 -16.41 -15.09
C TYR A 50 -11.46 -16.96 -14.15
N ASP A 51 -10.20 -16.77 -14.51
CA ASP A 51 -9.02 -17.25 -13.76
C ASP A 51 -7.88 -16.21 -13.73
N SER A 52 -8.13 -14.97 -14.16
CA SER A 52 -7.12 -13.93 -14.34
C SER A 52 -7.03 -12.92 -13.19
N PHE A 53 -7.69 -13.18 -12.05
CA PHE A 53 -7.74 -12.20 -10.96
C PHE A 53 -6.35 -11.84 -10.42
N ARG A 54 -5.48 -12.84 -10.29
CA ARG A 54 -4.11 -12.62 -9.81
C ARG A 54 -3.30 -11.78 -10.80
N GLU A 55 -3.38 -12.08 -12.09
CA GLU A 55 -2.71 -11.34 -13.14
C GLU A 55 -3.19 -9.88 -13.19
N GLU A 56 -4.50 -9.67 -13.10
CA GLU A 56 -5.09 -8.33 -13.07
C GLU A 56 -4.69 -7.53 -11.83
N TYR A 57 -4.57 -8.20 -10.67
CA TYR A 57 -4.06 -7.58 -9.45
C TYR A 57 -2.58 -7.18 -9.60
N GLU A 58 -1.73 -8.03 -10.16
CA GLU A 58 -0.31 -7.72 -10.40
C GLU A 58 -0.15 -6.58 -11.43
N GLU A 59 -1.02 -6.52 -12.46
CA GLU A 59 -1.06 -5.42 -13.41
C GLU A 59 -1.46 -4.10 -12.72
N LEU A 60 -2.46 -4.14 -11.84
CA LEU A 60 -2.89 -2.98 -11.03
C LEU A 60 -1.74 -2.48 -10.14
N LYS A 61 -1.09 -3.38 -9.41
CA LYS A 61 0.05 -3.09 -8.55
C LYS A 61 1.21 -2.47 -9.34
N SER A 62 1.54 -3.04 -10.50
CA SER A 62 2.58 -2.53 -11.39
C SER A 62 2.25 -1.14 -11.93
N SER A 63 0.99 -0.91 -12.28
CA SER A 63 0.50 0.39 -12.77
C SER A 63 0.58 1.45 -11.67
N LEU A 64 0.20 1.11 -10.44
CA LEU A 64 0.34 1.99 -9.28
C LEU A 64 1.81 2.34 -9.02
N LYS A 65 2.69 1.34 -9.06
CA LYS A 65 4.13 1.55 -8.89
C LYS A 65 4.70 2.50 -9.94
N ALA A 66 4.36 2.30 -11.20
CA ALA A 66 4.78 3.16 -12.32
C ALA A 66 4.27 4.60 -12.15
N TYR A 67 2.99 4.76 -11.80
CA TYR A 67 2.40 6.06 -11.51
C TYR A 67 3.14 6.80 -10.38
N LEU A 68 3.36 6.13 -9.25
CA LEU A 68 4.07 6.70 -8.10
C LEU A 68 5.52 7.06 -8.42
N GLN A 69 6.19 6.28 -9.27
CA GLN A 69 7.55 6.59 -9.74
C GLN A 69 7.56 7.89 -10.55
N GLU A 70 6.62 8.06 -11.48
CA GLU A 70 6.51 9.29 -12.29
C GLU A 70 6.14 10.51 -11.44
N GLU A 71 5.18 10.39 -10.52
CA GLU A 71 4.82 11.48 -9.61
C GLU A 71 5.98 11.85 -8.68
N THR A 72 6.74 10.87 -8.21
CA THR A 72 7.92 11.11 -7.38
C THR A 72 9.02 11.86 -8.15
N LYS A 73 9.18 11.61 -9.45
CA LYS A 73 10.12 12.38 -10.30
C LYS A 73 9.65 13.82 -10.51
N ARG A 74 8.35 14.03 -10.70
CA ARG A 74 7.73 15.34 -10.91
C ARG A 74 7.69 16.18 -9.63
N ALA A 75 7.64 15.51 -8.46
CA ALA A 75 7.63 16.21 -7.20
C ALA A 75 8.88 17.08 -7.06
N PHE A 76 8.68 18.39 -6.94
CA PHE A 76 9.76 19.32 -6.65
C PHE A 76 10.45 18.94 -5.35
N GLY A 77 11.75 19.26 -5.25
CA GLY A 77 12.49 19.06 -4.02
C GLY A 77 11.79 19.75 -2.84
N PRO A 78 12.01 19.26 -1.61
CA PRO A 78 11.31 19.77 -0.44
C PRO A 78 11.58 21.28 -0.28
N SER A 79 10.52 22.08 -0.38
CA SER A 79 10.60 23.50 -0.03
C SER A 79 10.95 23.62 1.47
N PRO A 80 11.79 24.59 1.88
CA PRO A 80 12.03 24.91 3.29
C PRO A 80 10.74 25.20 4.07
N GLU A 81 9.69 25.62 3.37
CA GLU A 81 8.38 25.92 3.95
C GLU A 81 7.51 24.68 4.13
N ASN A 82 7.91 23.52 3.61
CA ASN A 82 7.16 22.28 3.75
C ASN A 82 7.02 21.90 5.24
N PRO A 83 5.79 21.75 5.77
CA PRO A 83 5.58 21.44 7.18
C PRO A 83 6.27 20.14 7.63
N ALA A 84 6.29 19.09 6.80
CA ALA A 84 6.99 17.85 7.10
C ALA A 84 8.51 18.08 7.23
N LYS A 85 9.10 18.90 6.34
CA LYS A 85 10.51 19.26 6.42
C LYS A 85 10.83 19.98 7.73
N ARG A 86 9.97 20.89 8.19
CA ARG A 86 10.14 21.59 9.48
C ARG A 86 10.12 20.64 10.66
N VAL A 87 9.21 19.64 10.66
CA VAL A 87 9.17 18.60 11.71
C VAL A 87 10.46 17.79 11.69
N ILE A 88 10.88 17.29 10.53
CA ILE A 88 12.11 16.51 10.37
C ILE A 88 13.33 17.28 10.83
N ASP A 89 13.41 18.58 10.51
CA ASP A 89 14.54 19.43 10.88
C ASP A 89 14.65 19.69 12.40
N GLN A 90 13.58 19.48 13.15
CA GLN A 90 13.55 19.60 14.62
C GLN A 90 13.83 18.26 15.34
N LEU A 91 13.85 17.13 14.62
CA LEU A 91 14.12 15.84 15.24
C LEU A 91 15.54 15.78 15.81
N PRO A 92 15.75 15.20 16.99
CA PRO A 92 17.07 14.94 17.54
C PRO A 92 17.94 14.09 16.61
N ALA A 93 19.25 14.23 16.70
CA ALA A 93 20.17 13.33 16.03
C ALA A 93 19.94 11.88 16.51
N GLY A 94 19.91 10.93 15.58
CA GLY A 94 19.64 9.53 15.89
C GLY A 94 18.16 9.15 15.94
N SER A 95 17.24 10.10 15.74
CA SER A 95 15.83 9.76 15.58
C SER A 95 15.60 8.78 14.43
N LYS A 96 14.68 7.86 14.62
CA LYS A 96 14.21 6.93 13.59
C LYS A 96 12.94 7.48 12.96
N ILE A 97 12.79 7.27 11.66
CA ILE A 97 11.62 7.70 10.88
C ILE A 97 10.95 6.47 10.28
N ILE A 98 9.67 6.29 10.57
CA ILE A 98 8.85 5.25 9.95
C ILE A 98 7.95 5.93 8.92
N SER A 99 8.01 5.47 7.69
CA SER A 99 7.19 5.96 6.59
C SER A 99 6.18 4.91 6.16
N PHE A 100 4.92 5.34 6.07
CA PHE A 100 3.83 4.54 5.47
C PHE A 100 3.71 4.79 3.96
N ASN A 101 4.49 5.74 3.43
CA ASN A 101 4.50 6.04 2.00
C ASN A 101 5.55 5.22 1.26
N TYR A 102 5.27 4.85 0.03
CA TYR A 102 6.17 4.12 -0.86
C TYR A 102 7.27 5.00 -1.48
N THR A 103 7.05 6.33 -1.47
CA THR A 103 7.87 7.28 -2.22
C THR A 103 9.13 7.70 -1.45
N SER A 104 10.21 8.00 -2.18
CA SER A 104 11.49 8.47 -1.62
C SER A 104 11.53 9.97 -1.26
N ILE A 105 10.36 10.58 -1.00
CA ILE A 105 10.30 12.00 -0.65
C ILE A 105 10.98 12.28 0.69
N ILE A 106 10.83 11.37 1.65
CA ILE A 106 11.46 11.52 2.99
C ILE A 106 12.98 11.45 2.88
N GLU A 107 13.53 10.55 2.06
CA GLU A 107 14.97 10.49 1.81
C GLU A 107 15.51 11.81 1.27
N ARG A 108 14.75 12.46 0.39
CA ARG A 108 15.13 13.78 -0.14
C ARG A 108 15.07 14.87 0.93
N MET A 109 14.10 14.81 1.83
CA MET A 109 13.95 15.74 2.95
C MET A 109 15.04 15.56 4.00
N THR A 110 15.53 14.34 4.19
CA THR A 110 16.48 13.98 5.25
C THR A 110 17.93 13.96 4.78
N ARG A 111 18.19 14.11 3.46
CA ARG A 111 19.51 13.89 2.83
C ARG A 111 20.66 14.59 3.55
N ASP A 112 20.46 15.78 4.06
CA ASP A 112 21.51 16.57 4.70
C ASP A 112 21.72 16.23 6.20
N ARG A 113 20.73 15.61 6.85
CA ARG A 113 20.74 15.33 8.29
C ARG A 113 20.95 13.86 8.66
N PHE A 114 20.39 12.96 7.87
CA PHE A 114 20.31 11.53 8.19
C PHE A 114 21.14 10.65 7.26
N CYS A 115 21.80 11.23 6.24
CA CYS A 115 22.66 10.50 5.32
C CYS A 115 23.83 9.78 6.00
N ALA A 116 24.25 10.21 7.19
CA ALA A 116 25.35 9.61 7.92
C ALA A 116 24.99 8.28 8.58
N SER A 117 23.71 7.99 8.79
CA SER A 117 23.22 6.77 9.44
C SER A 117 22.26 6.03 8.51
N LYS A 118 22.83 5.19 7.61
CA LYS A 118 22.05 4.16 6.93
C LYS A 118 21.33 3.33 8.00
N GLY A 119 19.98 3.35 8.00
CA GLY A 119 19.19 2.55 8.94
C GLY A 119 18.28 3.32 9.88
N ASN A 120 18.13 4.64 9.69
CA ASN A 120 17.18 5.43 10.48
C ASN A 120 15.85 5.74 9.76
N LEU A 121 15.64 5.21 8.56
CA LEU A 121 14.39 5.32 7.81
C LEU A 121 13.88 3.94 7.45
N LEU A 122 12.65 3.66 7.81
CA LEU A 122 11.93 2.42 7.53
C LEU A 122 10.67 2.73 6.72
N HIS A 123 10.56 2.17 5.52
CA HIS A 123 9.29 2.09 4.79
C HIS A 123 8.59 0.80 5.17
N ILE A 124 7.58 0.87 6.03
CA ILE A 124 6.91 -0.32 6.56
C ILE A 124 6.22 -1.14 5.47
N HIS A 125 5.60 -0.47 4.53
CA HIS A 125 4.90 -1.09 3.40
C HIS A 125 5.79 -1.24 2.14
N GLY A 126 7.11 -1.36 2.33
CA GLY A 126 8.05 -1.37 1.21
C GLY A 126 8.20 -0.02 0.53
N SER A 127 8.94 0.02 -0.58
CA SER A 127 9.27 1.27 -1.26
C SER A 127 9.45 1.11 -2.77
N LEU A 128 9.61 2.25 -3.46
CA LEU A 128 9.92 2.30 -4.90
C LEU A 128 11.42 2.05 -5.20
N ALA A 129 12.23 1.70 -4.20
CA ALA A 129 13.65 1.40 -4.39
C ALA A 129 13.87 0.17 -5.31
N PRO A 130 15.02 0.07 -6.03
CA PRO A 130 15.25 -1.00 -7.01
C PRO A 130 15.18 -2.43 -6.44
N ASN A 131 15.54 -2.60 -5.16
CA ASN A 131 15.57 -3.91 -4.48
C ASN A 131 14.39 -4.08 -3.49
N ASP A 132 13.36 -3.26 -3.62
CA ASP A 132 12.17 -3.28 -2.77
C ASP A 132 10.91 -3.26 -3.65
N ASP A 133 9.78 -3.60 -3.07
CA ASP A 133 8.49 -3.53 -3.76
C ASP A 133 7.42 -2.98 -2.83
N ILE A 134 6.35 -2.44 -3.42
CA ILE A 134 5.23 -1.91 -2.65
C ILE A 134 4.41 -3.05 -2.06
N VAL A 135 4.05 -2.93 -0.80
CA VAL A 135 3.13 -3.84 -0.11
C VAL A 135 1.72 -3.29 -0.30
N PHE A 136 1.04 -3.84 -1.29
CA PHE A 136 -0.30 -3.45 -1.70
C PHE A 136 -1.24 -4.63 -1.51
N GLY A 137 -2.44 -4.40 -1.00
CA GLY A 137 -3.38 -5.48 -0.75
C GLY A 137 -4.32 -5.20 0.41
N VAL A 138 -4.80 -6.24 1.07
CA VAL A 138 -5.76 -6.16 2.17
C VAL A 138 -5.11 -6.58 3.50
N GLU A 139 -5.67 -6.10 4.59
CA GLU A 139 -5.25 -6.47 5.94
C GLU A 139 -5.67 -7.91 6.29
N ASP A 140 -4.99 -8.50 7.29
CA ASP A 140 -5.24 -9.87 7.74
C ASP A 140 -6.63 -10.08 8.34
N SER A 141 -7.28 -9.00 8.78
CA SER A 141 -8.67 -8.99 9.25
C SER A 141 -9.68 -9.28 8.14
N ALA A 142 -9.32 -9.07 6.88
CA ALA A 142 -10.16 -9.39 5.74
C ALA A 142 -10.34 -10.90 5.60
N LYS A 143 -11.58 -11.36 5.47
CA LYS A 143 -11.90 -12.78 5.30
C LYS A 143 -11.79 -13.18 3.83
N LEU A 144 -10.58 -13.44 3.36
CA LEU A 144 -10.35 -13.87 2.00
C LEU A 144 -10.49 -15.39 1.83
N PRO A 145 -10.98 -15.84 0.65
CA PRO A 145 -10.92 -17.24 0.25
C PRO A 145 -9.46 -17.71 0.12
N LYS A 146 -9.22 -19.01 0.32
CA LYS A 146 -7.88 -19.61 0.21
C LYS A 146 -7.20 -19.36 -1.14
N GLU A 147 -7.98 -19.25 -2.21
CA GLU A 147 -7.50 -18.99 -3.57
C GLU A 147 -6.96 -17.55 -3.75
N HIS A 148 -7.37 -16.60 -2.88
CA HIS A 148 -7.05 -15.18 -2.98
C HIS A 148 -6.13 -14.67 -1.85
N VAL A 149 -5.45 -15.57 -1.14
CA VAL A 149 -4.52 -15.22 -0.05
C VAL A 149 -3.33 -14.37 -0.50
N PHE A 150 -3.07 -14.30 -1.80
CA PHE A 150 -2.05 -13.42 -2.39
C PHE A 150 -2.35 -11.94 -2.20
N LEU A 151 -3.59 -11.58 -1.85
CA LEU A 151 -3.99 -10.22 -1.53
C LEU A 151 -3.58 -9.78 -0.12
N TYR A 152 -3.26 -10.69 0.80
CA TYR A 152 -2.87 -10.30 2.16
C TYR A 152 -1.52 -9.58 2.17
N LYS A 153 -1.48 -8.38 2.74
CA LYS A 153 -0.24 -7.61 2.95
C LYS A 153 0.80 -8.40 3.73
N ALA A 154 0.37 -9.15 4.76
CA ALA A 154 1.26 -9.95 5.59
C ALA A 154 2.01 -11.06 4.83
N HIS A 155 1.55 -11.45 3.65
CA HIS A 155 2.27 -12.40 2.81
C HIS A 155 3.38 -11.77 1.96
N SER A 156 3.50 -10.44 1.97
CA SER A 156 4.57 -9.76 1.25
C SER A 156 5.89 -9.84 2.01
N PRO A 157 6.98 -10.29 1.37
CA PRO A 157 8.31 -10.26 1.99
C PRO A 157 8.86 -8.84 2.20
N HIS A 158 8.19 -7.83 1.63
CA HIS A 158 8.56 -6.43 1.75
C HIS A 158 7.85 -5.72 2.91
N LEU A 159 6.91 -6.39 3.61
CA LEU A 159 6.28 -5.87 4.82
C LEU A 159 7.22 -6.00 6.03
N LYS A 160 7.57 -4.89 6.65
CA LYS A 160 8.63 -4.82 7.68
C LYS A 160 8.07 -4.73 9.10
N VAL A 161 7.13 -5.61 9.44
CA VAL A 161 6.43 -5.59 10.75
C VAL A 161 7.38 -5.79 11.93
N GLN A 162 8.34 -6.72 11.83
CA GLN A 162 9.25 -7.00 12.93
C GLN A 162 10.13 -5.79 13.24
N GLU A 163 10.73 -5.19 12.21
CA GLU A 163 11.58 -4.01 12.36
C GLU A 163 10.80 -2.81 12.88
N PHE A 164 9.56 -2.64 12.41
CA PHE A 164 8.62 -1.63 12.92
C PHE A 164 8.33 -1.82 14.41
N SER A 165 8.01 -3.04 14.83
CA SER A 165 7.74 -3.38 16.23
C SER A 165 8.96 -3.12 17.13
N ASP A 166 10.15 -3.52 16.67
CA ASP A 166 11.40 -3.31 17.41
C ASP A 166 11.70 -1.81 17.61
N TRP A 167 11.41 -0.99 16.58
CA TRP A 167 11.60 0.45 16.67
C TRP A 167 10.60 1.10 17.62
N LEU A 168 9.33 0.71 17.57
CA LEU A 168 8.31 1.23 18.49
C LEU A 168 8.63 0.86 19.94
N ASN A 169 8.99 -0.40 20.20
CA ASN A 169 9.31 -0.88 21.54
C ASN A 169 10.55 -0.21 22.16
N SER A 170 11.45 0.29 21.31
CA SER A 170 12.67 1.00 21.75
C SER A 170 12.50 2.51 21.86
N ALA A 171 11.34 3.06 21.47
CA ALA A 171 11.13 4.49 21.43
C ALA A 171 10.70 5.07 22.78
N GLU A 172 11.41 6.10 23.27
CA GLU A 172 11.00 6.90 24.43
C GLU A 172 9.90 7.90 24.10
N ARG A 173 9.84 8.34 22.84
CA ARG A 173 8.86 9.29 22.34
C ARG A 173 8.48 8.96 20.90
N ILE A 174 7.19 9.01 20.61
CA ILE A 174 6.63 8.81 19.26
C ILE A 174 5.94 10.10 18.82
N ILE A 175 6.21 10.54 17.59
CA ILE A 175 5.58 11.70 16.97
C ILE A 175 4.88 11.23 15.70
N PHE A 176 3.57 11.42 15.63
CA PHE A 176 2.78 11.15 14.44
C PHE A 176 2.66 12.42 13.59
N TYR A 177 2.86 12.30 12.29
CA TYR A 177 2.70 13.39 11.34
C TYR A 177 2.03 12.93 10.05
N GLY A 178 0.94 13.61 9.68
CA GLY A 178 0.18 13.32 8.45
C GLY A 178 -0.48 11.94 8.43
N TYR A 179 -0.68 11.35 9.61
CA TYR A 179 -1.31 10.04 9.80
C TYR A 179 -2.67 10.23 10.45
N SER A 180 -3.72 9.69 9.83
CA SER A 180 -5.10 9.93 10.26
C SER A 180 -5.51 9.11 11.47
N LEU A 181 -4.79 8.05 11.82
CA LEU A 181 -5.21 7.04 12.80
C LEU A 181 -6.62 6.51 12.52
N GLY A 182 -6.94 6.35 11.22
CA GLY A 182 -8.23 5.84 10.77
C GLY A 182 -8.40 4.34 11.03
N ASP A 183 -9.63 3.86 10.94
CA ASP A 183 -10.00 2.46 11.21
C ASP A 183 -9.30 1.44 10.28
N THR A 184 -8.73 1.91 9.16
CA THR A 184 -7.97 1.07 8.21
C THR A 184 -6.49 0.93 8.55
N ASP A 185 -6.04 1.60 9.61
CA ASP A 185 -4.61 1.68 9.98
C ASP A 185 -4.31 0.94 11.31
N HIS A 186 -5.16 -0.03 11.68
CA HIS A 186 -5.03 -0.83 12.91
C HIS A 186 -4.32 -2.14 12.70
#